data_a8db181cfc63de7790425dec81f98ea2
#
_entry.id   a8db181cfc63de7790425dec81f98ea2
#
_cell.length_a   1.000
_cell.length_b   1.000
_cell.length_c   1.000
_cell.angle_alpha   90.00
_cell.angle_beta   90.00
_cell.angle_gamma   90.00
#
_symmetry.space_group_name_H-M   'P 1'
#
loop_
_entity.id
_entity.type
_entity.pdbx_description
1 polymer ?
#
loop_
_entity_poly.entity_id
_entity_poly.type
_entity_poly.pdbx_seq_one_letter_code
_entity_poly.pdbx_strand_id
1 'polypeptide(L)'
;KLQYPNPLSGQNEFSALAQQLQVVARTIQAGQAGKLGVKRQVFFVSLGGFDTHNNQNPTHADLLARVAHAMRYFDTALGAIGARNNVTTFTASDFGRTFTSNGDGTDHGWGAHQFVMGGAVRGGDLYGAFPTLVAKSSNEFDSPDQVRNGAMLPTTSVDQLGATLGRWFGLSDGQATQVFPNLANFN
;
A
#
# COMPACT_ATOMS: atom_id res chain seq x y z
N LYS A 1 -18.18 10.39 -2.60
CA LYS A 1 -19.15 9.41 -3.11
C LYS A 1 -18.52 8.02 -3.07
N LEU A 2 -19.35 6.97 -2.97
CA LEU A 2 -18.90 5.56 -3.02
C LEU A 2 -18.85 5.02 -4.47
N GLN A 3 -18.58 5.88 -5.41
CA GLN A 3 -18.45 5.54 -6.83
C GLN A 3 -17.15 6.12 -7.37
N TYR A 4 -16.45 5.35 -8.17
CA TYR A 4 -15.22 5.73 -8.85
C TYR A 4 -15.44 5.71 -10.37
N PRO A 5 -14.75 6.57 -11.12
CA PRO A 5 -14.76 6.49 -12.58
C PRO A 5 -13.92 5.28 -13.01
N ASN A 6 -14.56 4.28 -13.60
CA ASN A 6 -13.85 3.13 -14.15
C ASN A 6 -13.15 3.54 -15.45
N PRO A 7 -11.81 3.40 -15.56
CA PRO A 7 -11.06 3.84 -16.72
C PRO A 7 -11.33 3.01 -17.99
N LEU A 8 -11.91 1.82 -17.85
CA LEU A 8 -12.19 0.93 -18.98
C LEU A 8 -13.57 1.18 -19.57
N SER A 9 -14.58 1.36 -18.73
CA SER A 9 -15.97 1.56 -19.16
C SER A 9 -16.32 3.06 -19.32
N GLY A 10 -15.55 3.95 -18.70
CA GLY A 10 -15.87 5.37 -18.59
C GLY A 10 -17.07 5.68 -17.70
N GLN A 11 -17.64 4.67 -17.06
CA GLN A 11 -18.82 4.80 -16.21
C GLN A 11 -18.42 4.91 -14.72
N ASN A 12 -19.32 5.50 -13.93
CA ASN A 12 -19.16 5.49 -12.48
C ASN A 12 -19.62 4.16 -11.91
N GLU A 13 -18.73 3.46 -11.25
CA GLU A 13 -18.97 2.15 -10.64
C GLU A 13 -18.86 2.20 -9.12
N PHE A 14 -19.53 1.29 -8.45
CA PHE A 14 -19.49 1.20 -6.99
C PHE A 14 -18.11 0.75 -6.50
N SER A 15 -17.58 1.45 -5.47
CA SER A 15 -16.31 1.14 -4.84
C SER A 15 -16.52 0.43 -3.51
N ALA A 16 -16.42 -0.89 -3.51
CA ALA A 16 -16.49 -1.69 -2.28
C ALA A 16 -15.38 -1.34 -1.28
N LEU A 17 -14.16 -1.00 -1.77
CA LEU A 17 -13.05 -0.56 -0.91
C LEU A 17 -13.36 0.78 -0.23
N ALA A 18 -13.96 1.74 -0.94
CA ALA A 18 -14.39 3.00 -0.33
C ALA A 18 -15.50 2.78 0.70
N GLN A 19 -16.37 1.79 0.51
CA GLN A 19 -17.39 1.42 1.51
C GLN A 19 -16.74 0.82 2.77
N GLN A 20 -15.75 -0.06 2.64
CA GLN A 20 -14.99 -0.55 3.80
C GLN A 20 -14.36 0.62 4.57
N LEU A 21 -13.69 1.53 3.87
CA LEU A 21 -13.07 2.71 4.48
C LEU A 21 -14.10 3.69 5.06
N GLN A 22 -15.34 3.72 4.55
CA GLN A 22 -16.42 4.49 5.19
C GLN A 22 -16.76 3.93 6.58
N VAL A 23 -16.81 2.60 6.73
CA VAL A 23 -17.02 1.96 8.04
C VAL A 23 -15.88 2.31 8.99
N VAL A 24 -14.63 2.24 8.50
CA VAL A 24 -13.45 2.66 9.29
C VAL A 24 -13.57 4.10 9.76
N ALA A 25 -13.90 5.04 8.88
CA ALA A 25 -14.05 6.45 9.23
C ALA A 25 -15.13 6.68 10.33
N ARG A 26 -16.26 5.98 10.22
CA ARG A 26 -17.34 6.02 11.23
C ARG A 26 -16.89 5.45 12.57
N THR A 27 -16.11 4.37 12.56
CA THR A 27 -15.55 3.77 13.78
C THR A 27 -14.56 4.72 14.45
N ILE A 28 -13.69 5.38 13.68
CA ILE A 28 -12.77 6.42 14.19
C ILE A 28 -13.55 7.57 14.82
N GLN A 29 -14.60 8.06 14.15
CA GLN A 29 -15.46 9.13 14.66
C GLN A 29 -16.12 8.72 15.98
N ALA A 30 -16.60 7.49 16.10
CA ALA A 30 -17.16 6.97 17.34
C ALA A 30 -16.12 6.86 18.46
N GLY A 31 -14.87 6.49 18.11
CA GLY A 31 -13.74 6.49 19.04
C GLY A 31 -13.40 7.89 19.56
N GLN A 32 -13.34 8.90 18.68
CA GLN A 32 -13.12 10.30 19.08
C GLN A 32 -14.21 10.82 20.03
N ALA A 33 -15.45 10.38 19.85
CA ALA A 33 -16.56 10.71 20.73
C ALA A 33 -16.55 9.95 22.09
N GLY A 34 -15.49 9.18 22.37
CA GLY A 34 -15.35 8.42 23.62
C GLY A 34 -16.24 7.18 23.71
N LYS A 35 -16.99 6.84 22.64
CA LYS A 35 -17.97 5.74 22.66
C LYS A 35 -17.36 4.35 22.69
N LEU A 36 -16.09 4.20 22.30
CA LEU A 36 -15.43 2.91 22.19
C LEU A 36 -14.43 2.59 23.29
N GLY A 37 -14.06 3.56 24.13
CA GLY A 37 -13.11 3.39 25.24
C GLY A 37 -11.68 3.00 24.79
N VAL A 38 -11.34 3.12 23.51
CA VAL A 38 -10.04 2.76 22.95
C VAL A 38 -9.28 4.00 22.50
N LYS A 39 -7.95 3.99 22.71
CA LYS A 39 -7.07 5.11 22.33
C LYS A 39 -6.34 4.88 21.00
N ARG A 40 -6.10 3.65 20.64
CA ARG A 40 -5.40 3.23 19.41
C ARG A 40 -6.17 2.13 18.72
N GLN A 41 -6.22 2.18 17.41
CA GLN A 41 -6.97 1.22 16.59
C GLN A 41 -6.17 0.89 15.35
N VAL A 42 -6.19 -0.37 14.95
CA VAL A 42 -5.66 -0.86 13.66
C VAL A 42 -6.83 -1.42 12.88
N PHE A 43 -6.93 -1.06 11.62
CA PHE A 43 -7.96 -1.53 10.71
C PHE A 43 -7.33 -2.21 9.52
N PHE A 44 -7.95 -3.28 9.07
CA PHE A 44 -7.58 -3.98 7.86
C PHE A 44 -8.75 -3.94 6.87
N VAL A 45 -8.47 -3.51 5.65
CA VAL A 45 -9.41 -3.52 4.52
C VAL A 45 -8.71 -4.16 3.33
N SER A 46 -9.45 -4.78 2.42
CA SER A 46 -8.83 -5.51 1.32
C SER A 46 -9.50 -5.27 -0.02
N LEU A 47 -8.68 -5.32 -1.07
CA LEU A 47 -9.10 -5.35 -2.47
C LEU A 47 -8.32 -6.46 -3.17
N GLY A 48 -9.01 -7.48 -3.66
CA GLY A 48 -8.42 -8.55 -4.45
C GLY A 48 -8.30 -8.20 -5.93
N GLY A 49 -7.78 -9.16 -6.71
CA GLY A 49 -7.71 -9.07 -8.17
C GLY A 49 -6.34 -8.67 -8.74
N PHE A 50 -5.33 -8.44 -7.91
CA PHE A 50 -3.98 -8.06 -8.35
C PHE A 50 -3.13 -9.23 -8.86
N ASP A 51 -3.62 -10.45 -8.76
CA ASP A 51 -2.96 -11.64 -9.33
C ASP A 51 -3.23 -11.75 -10.83
N THR A 52 -2.62 -10.86 -11.60
CA THR A 52 -2.88 -10.62 -13.02
C THR A 52 -1.83 -11.30 -13.91
N HIS A 53 -1.98 -12.59 -14.16
CA HIS A 53 -1.11 -13.36 -15.07
C HIS A 53 -1.46 -13.18 -16.56
N ASN A 54 -2.62 -12.61 -16.85
CA ASN A 54 -3.09 -12.24 -18.19
C ASN A 54 -3.94 -10.97 -18.12
N ASN A 55 -4.17 -10.34 -19.26
CA ASN A 55 -4.96 -9.09 -19.37
C ASN A 55 -4.57 -8.06 -18.30
N GLN A 56 -3.28 -7.98 -17.96
CA GLN A 56 -2.80 -7.22 -16.80
C GLN A 56 -3.02 -5.72 -16.97
N ASN A 57 -2.68 -5.14 -18.12
CA ASN A 57 -2.70 -3.69 -18.28
C ASN A 57 -4.08 -3.07 -18.01
N PRO A 58 -5.18 -3.51 -18.64
CA PRO A 58 -6.49 -2.96 -18.35
C PRO A 58 -6.97 -3.31 -16.94
N THR A 59 -6.78 -4.55 -16.48
CA THR A 59 -7.19 -4.98 -15.14
C THR A 59 -6.48 -4.17 -14.05
N HIS A 60 -5.18 -3.96 -14.20
CA HIS A 60 -4.37 -3.19 -13.25
C HIS A 60 -4.76 -1.70 -13.23
N ALA A 61 -5.09 -1.13 -14.39
CA ALA A 61 -5.57 0.25 -14.47
C ALA A 61 -6.87 0.45 -13.67
N ASP A 62 -7.83 -0.47 -13.78
CA ASP A 62 -9.08 -0.43 -13.01
C ASP A 62 -8.82 -0.62 -11.50
N LEU A 63 -7.99 -1.60 -11.13
CA LEU A 63 -7.64 -1.85 -9.72
C LEU A 63 -6.95 -0.64 -9.07
N LEU A 64 -6.00 -0.01 -9.75
CA LEU A 64 -5.34 1.21 -9.25
C LEU A 64 -6.31 2.38 -9.15
N ALA A 65 -7.26 2.53 -10.09
CA ALA A 65 -8.30 3.55 -10.00
C ALA A 65 -9.19 3.35 -8.76
N ARG A 66 -9.53 2.10 -8.43
CA ARG A 66 -10.28 1.75 -7.19
C ARG A 66 -9.50 2.12 -5.94
N VAL A 67 -8.20 1.80 -5.89
CA VAL A 67 -7.32 2.15 -4.76
C VAL A 67 -7.22 3.67 -4.61
N ALA A 68 -6.89 4.38 -5.69
CA ALA A 68 -6.71 5.84 -5.68
C ALA A 68 -8.01 6.55 -5.24
N HIS A 69 -9.15 6.14 -5.79
CA HIS A 69 -10.45 6.68 -5.39
C HIS A 69 -10.74 6.43 -3.91
N ALA A 70 -10.54 5.19 -3.44
CA ALA A 70 -10.84 4.82 -2.06
C ALA A 70 -9.95 5.56 -1.05
N MET A 71 -8.65 5.70 -1.35
CA MET A 71 -7.72 6.50 -0.53
C MET A 71 -8.13 7.97 -0.49
N ARG A 72 -8.44 8.59 -1.64
CA ARG A 72 -8.93 9.97 -1.70
C ARG A 72 -10.24 10.16 -0.94
N TYR A 73 -11.19 9.22 -1.09
CA TYR A 73 -12.45 9.23 -0.36
C TYR A 73 -12.20 9.22 1.15
N PHE A 74 -11.32 8.34 1.60
CA PHE A 74 -11.00 8.18 3.02
C PHE A 74 -10.31 9.43 3.59
N ASP A 75 -9.31 9.97 2.89
CA ASP A 75 -8.64 11.22 3.29
C ASP A 75 -9.64 12.38 3.45
N THR A 76 -10.58 12.50 2.50
CA THR A 76 -11.65 13.50 2.57
C THR A 76 -12.55 13.27 3.79
N ALA A 77 -12.92 12.02 4.06
CA ALA A 77 -13.73 11.67 5.22
C ALA A 77 -13.00 11.95 6.55
N LEU A 78 -11.72 11.62 6.65
CA LEU A 78 -10.88 11.93 7.80
C LEU A 78 -10.74 13.43 8.02
N GLY A 79 -10.60 14.20 6.94
CA GLY A 79 -10.59 15.67 7.02
C GLY A 79 -11.89 16.22 7.60
N ALA A 80 -13.05 15.70 7.17
CA ALA A 80 -14.36 16.12 7.63
C ALA A 80 -14.62 15.87 9.13
N ILE A 81 -13.97 14.85 9.71
CA ILE A 81 -14.06 14.53 11.15
C ILE A 81 -12.85 15.01 11.96
N GLY A 82 -11.93 15.78 11.35
CA GLY A 82 -10.73 16.30 12.03
C GLY A 82 -9.70 15.24 12.44
N ALA A 83 -9.70 14.07 11.80
CA ALA A 83 -8.86 12.94 12.18
C ALA A 83 -7.61 12.75 11.29
N ARG A 84 -7.42 13.56 10.23
CA ARG A 84 -6.38 13.35 9.22
C ARG A 84 -4.97 13.21 9.82
N ASN A 85 -4.62 14.00 10.83
CA ASN A 85 -3.30 13.96 11.47
C ASN A 85 -3.11 12.77 12.41
N ASN A 86 -4.18 12.07 12.75
CA ASN A 86 -4.17 10.97 13.71
C ASN A 86 -4.30 9.60 13.01
N VAL A 87 -4.36 9.59 11.68
CA VAL A 87 -4.54 8.37 10.89
C VAL A 87 -3.46 8.29 9.83
N THR A 88 -2.75 7.17 9.79
CA THR A 88 -1.85 6.81 8.71
C THR A 88 -2.43 5.60 7.98
N THR A 89 -2.62 5.74 6.68
CA THR A 89 -3.09 4.69 5.78
C THR A 89 -1.93 4.23 4.92
N PHE A 90 -1.73 2.94 4.80
CA PHE A 90 -0.69 2.38 3.93
C PHE A 90 -1.23 1.16 3.17
N THR A 91 -0.67 0.91 2.01
CA THR A 91 -0.93 -0.32 1.27
C THR A 91 0.07 -1.39 1.67
N ALA A 92 -0.32 -2.65 1.55
CA ALA A 92 0.54 -3.81 1.69
C ALA A 92 0.09 -4.87 0.69
N SER A 93 1.01 -5.71 0.24
CA SER A 93 0.73 -6.78 -0.71
C SER A 93 1.56 -8.01 -0.36
N ASP A 94 1.03 -9.19 -0.66
CA ASP A 94 1.71 -10.47 -0.42
C ASP A 94 2.83 -10.73 -1.44
N PHE A 95 2.77 -10.09 -2.62
CA PHE A 95 3.75 -10.25 -3.69
C PHE A 95 3.91 -8.96 -4.51
N GLY A 96 5.08 -8.79 -5.09
CA GLY A 96 5.30 -7.86 -6.20
C GLY A 96 5.08 -8.55 -7.55
N ARG A 97 5.43 -7.86 -8.63
CA ARG A 97 5.40 -8.40 -9.99
C ARG A 97 6.81 -8.49 -10.56
N THR A 98 7.04 -9.50 -11.40
CA THR A 98 8.29 -9.56 -12.17
C THR A 98 8.33 -8.45 -13.21
N PHE A 99 9.53 -7.95 -13.49
CA PHE A 99 9.74 -6.99 -14.57
C PHE A 99 9.65 -7.65 -15.95
N THR A 100 9.90 -8.96 -16.03
CA THR A 100 9.72 -9.74 -17.26
C THR A 100 8.24 -10.07 -17.44
N SER A 101 7.72 -9.79 -18.64
CA SER A 101 6.38 -10.21 -19.04
C SER A 101 6.34 -11.71 -19.33
N ASN A 102 5.24 -12.35 -19.00
CA ASN A 102 4.92 -13.73 -19.41
C ASN A 102 4.05 -13.79 -20.68
N GLY A 103 3.88 -12.63 -21.36
CA GLY A 103 3.09 -12.46 -22.58
C GLY A 103 2.02 -11.37 -22.43
N ASP A 104 0.96 -11.61 -21.68
CA ASP A 104 -0.16 -10.66 -21.45
C ASP A 104 -0.29 -10.25 -19.96
N GLY A 105 0.69 -10.62 -19.17
CA GLY A 105 0.80 -10.27 -17.77
C GLY A 105 2.23 -10.42 -17.28
N THR A 106 2.38 -10.64 -15.99
CA THR A 106 3.65 -10.90 -15.31
C THR A 106 3.47 -12.01 -14.29
N ASP A 107 4.57 -12.58 -13.81
CA ASP A 107 4.55 -13.53 -12.72
C ASP A 107 4.72 -12.83 -11.37
N HIS A 108 4.59 -13.58 -10.28
CA HIS A 108 4.84 -13.06 -8.96
C HIS A 108 6.31 -12.68 -8.80
N GLY A 109 6.55 -11.49 -8.26
CA GLY A 109 7.85 -10.99 -7.84
C GLY A 109 7.90 -10.78 -6.34
N TRP A 110 9.01 -10.26 -5.84
CA TRP A 110 9.22 -10.01 -4.42
C TRP A 110 8.93 -8.54 -4.05
N GLY A 111 9.81 -7.61 -4.46
CA GLY A 111 9.68 -6.19 -4.13
C GLY A 111 8.57 -5.49 -4.91
N ALA A 112 7.96 -4.49 -4.28
CA ALA A 112 6.95 -3.64 -4.89
C ALA A 112 6.94 -2.25 -4.26
N HIS A 113 6.31 -1.29 -4.93
CA HIS A 113 6.05 0.03 -4.38
C HIS A 113 4.76 0.01 -3.54
N GLN A 114 4.81 0.70 -2.39
CA GLN A 114 3.68 0.84 -1.51
C GLN A 114 3.35 2.32 -1.31
N PHE A 115 2.07 2.63 -1.07
CA PHE A 115 1.62 3.99 -0.79
C PHE A 115 1.43 4.19 0.71
N VAL A 116 1.82 5.37 1.17
CA VAL A 116 1.56 5.81 2.55
C VAL A 116 0.90 7.18 2.49
N MET A 117 -0.21 7.34 3.21
CA MET A 117 -1.01 8.57 3.23
C MET A 117 -1.45 8.91 4.66
N GLY A 118 -1.42 10.18 5.02
CA GLY A 118 -1.91 10.69 6.30
C GLY A 118 -1.42 12.10 6.56
N GLY A 119 -2.08 12.83 7.46
CA GLY A 119 -1.68 14.20 7.77
C GLY A 119 -0.32 14.32 8.47
N ALA A 120 0.15 13.26 9.13
CA ALA A 120 1.48 13.20 9.75
C ALA A 120 2.57 12.68 8.79
N VAL A 121 2.20 12.25 7.57
CA VAL A 121 3.14 11.76 6.56
C VAL A 121 3.79 12.95 5.86
N ARG A 122 5.10 12.94 5.74
CA ARG A 122 5.85 13.86 4.87
C ARG A 122 5.71 13.38 3.43
N GLY A 123 4.57 13.73 2.81
CA GLY A 123 4.21 13.27 1.47
C GLY A 123 4.94 14.00 0.36
N GLY A 124 4.69 13.54 -0.89
CA GLY A 124 5.27 14.12 -2.09
C GLY A 124 6.68 13.63 -2.41
N ASP A 125 7.11 12.56 -1.76
CA ASP A 125 8.45 12.00 -1.91
C ASP A 125 8.41 10.46 -2.04
N LEU A 126 9.51 9.89 -2.51
CA LEU A 126 9.76 8.45 -2.60
C LEU A 126 10.76 8.06 -1.51
N TYR A 127 10.32 7.23 -0.58
CA TYR A 127 11.13 6.73 0.51
C TYR A 127 11.80 5.41 0.13
N GLY A 128 13.09 5.29 0.47
CA GLY A 128 13.95 4.21 0.01
C GLY A 128 14.66 4.56 -1.30
N ALA A 129 15.36 3.61 -1.88
CA ALA A 129 16.03 3.76 -3.16
C ALA A 129 15.18 3.12 -4.27
N PHE A 130 15.00 3.81 -5.38
CA PHE A 130 14.38 3.21 -6.55
C PHE A 130 15.35 2.15 -7.12
N PRO A 131 14.89 0.92 -7.36
CA PRO A 131 15.76 -0.14 -7.83
C PRO A 131 16.30 0.15 -9.23
N THR A 132 17.53 -0.30 -9.48
CA THR A 132 18.15 -0.21 -10.80
C THR A 132 17.48 -1.20 -11.73
N LEU A 133 16.89 -0.71 -12.81
CA LEU A 133 16.25 -1.51 -13.84
C LEU A 133 17.21 -1.66 -15.04
N VAL A 134 17.66 -2.88 -15.31
CA VAL A 134 18.50 -3.16 -16.48
C VAL A 134 17.91 -4.36 -17.22
N ALA A 135 17.61 -4.18 -18.52
CA ALA A 135 17.19 -5.26 -19.39
C ALA A 135 18.38 -5.73 -20.24
N LYS A 136 18.71 -7.01 -20.17
CA LYS A 136 19.63 -7.67 -21.12
C LYS A 136 18.91 -8.08 -22.41
N SER A 137 19.70 -8.34 -23.45
CA SER A 137 19.23 -8.89 -24.73
C SER A 137 18.70 -10.34 -24.64
N SER A 138 18.95 -11.04 -23.57
CA SER A 138 18.34 -12.32 -23.18
C SER A 138 17.34 -12.05 -22.05
N ASN A 139 16.40 -12.95 -21.76
CA ASN A 139 15.41 -12.82 -20.69
C ASN A 139 16.02 -12.73 -19.27
N GLU A 140 17.29 -12.39 -19.15
CA GLU A 140 18.00 -12.15 -17.91
C GLU A 140 18.25 -10.66 -17.72
N PHE A 141 18.02 -10.18 -16.50
CA PHE A 141 18.28 -8.80 -16.12
C PHE A 141 19.60 -8.71 -15.35
N ASP A 142 20.47 -7.81 -15.81
CA ASP A 142 21.79 -7.56 -15.23
C ASP A 142 21.72 -6.35 -14.28
N SER A 143 21.05 -6.53 -13.15
CA SER A 143 20.88 -5.51 -12.13
C SER A 143 21.14 -6.11 -10.75
N PRO A 144 21.83 -5.37 -9.84
CA PRO A 144 21.99 -5.80 -8.45
C PRO A 144 20.65 -5.88 -7.69
N ASP A 145 19.63 -5.21 -8.19
CA ASP A 145 18.32 -5.10 -7.56
C ASP A 145 17.28 -6.07 -8.16
N GLN A 146 17.71 -6.99 -9.00
CA GLN A 146 16.84 -7.97 -9.65
C GLN A 146 17.38 -9.38 -9.50
N VAL A 147 16.49 -10.33 -9.33
CA VAL A 147 16.76 -11.77 -9.39
C VAL A 147 15.94 -12.41 -10.52
N ARG A 148 15.98 -13.71 -10.66
CA ARG A 148 15.33 -14.48 -11.73
C ARG A 148 14.00 -13.87 -12.22
N ASN A 149 13.82 -13.85 -13.53
CA ASN A 149 12.63 -13.29 -14.22
C ASN A 149 12.35 -11.82 -13.92
N GLY A 150 13.36 -11.07 -13.43
CA GLY A 150 13.18 -9.67 -13.08
C GLY A 150 12.36 -9.46 -11.81
N ALA A 151 12.35 -10.41 -10.88
CA ALA A 151 11.80 -10.18 -9.57
C ALA A 151 12.66 -9.14 -8.85
N MET A 152 12.04 -8.06 -8.38
CA MET A 152 12.74 -6.94 -7.76
C MET A 152 13.10 -7.27 -6.32
N LEU A 153 14.33 -6.96 -5.92
CA LEU A 153 14.73 -6.98 -4.52
C LEU A 153 14.24 -5.71 -3.83
N PRO A 154 13.58 -5.80 -2.68
CA PRO A 154 13.15 -4.62 -1.96
C PRO A 154 14.36 -3.88 -1.40
N THR A 155 14.44 -2.57 -1.62
CA THR A 155 15.49 -1.68 -1.06
C THR A 155 15.16 -1.19 0.34
N THR A 156 13.94 -1.43 0.80
CA THR A 156 13.48 -1.19 2.17
C THR A 156 12.74 -2.44 2.63
N SER A 157 13.12 -2.97 3.80
CA SER A 157 12.44 -4.15 4.32
C SER A 157 11.07 -3.83 4.89
N VAL A 158 10.20 -4.85 4.96
CA VAL A 158 8.92 -4.73 5.65
C VAL A 158 9.09 -4.41 7.13
N ASP A 159 10.17 -4.90 7.77
CA ASP A 159 10.49 -4.61 9.17
C ASP A 159 10.85 -3.12 9.36
N GLN A 160 11.58 -2.49 8.43
CA GLN A 160 11.90 -1.05 8.50
C GLN A 160 10.63 -0.19 8.35
N LEU A 161 9.78 -0.51 7.39
CA LEU A 161 8.48 0.17 7.23
C LEU A 161 7.60 -0.06 8.45
N GLY A 162 7.46 -1.31 8.88
CA GLY A 162 6.65 -1.69 10.05
C GLY A 162 7.13 -1.01 11.33
N ALA A 163 8.44 -0.96 11.58
CA ALA A 163 9.01 -0.28 12.74
C ALA A 163 8.76 1.22 12.71
N THR A 164 8.85 1.86 11.53
CA THR A 164 8.55 3.29 11.36
C THR A 164 7.07 3.57 11.71
N LEU A 165 6.15 2.78 11.17
CA LEU A 165 4.72 2.88 11.47
C LEU A 165 4.43 2.56 12.94
N GLY A 166 5.10 1.54 13.49
CA GLY A 166 4.97 1.12 14.89
C GLY A 166 5.42 2.21 15.87
N ARG A 167 6.56 2.88 15.60
CA ARG A 167 7.01 4.02 16.41
C ARG A 167 6.04 5.18 16.36
N TRP A 168 5.53 5.52 15.18
CA TRP A 168 4.46 6.53 15.04
C TRP A 168 3.22 6.13 15.85
N PHE A 169 2.87 4.86 15.85
CA PHE A 169 1.73 4.32 16.61
C PHE A 169 1.97 4.29 18.11
N GLY A 170 3.22 4.42 18.56
CA GLY A 170 3.62 4.58 19.97
C GLY A 170 4.47 3.45 20.54
N LEU A 171 5.10 2.61 19.71
CA LEU A 171 6.11 1.67 20.18
C LEU A 171 7.39 2.42 20.58
N SER A 172 7.99 2.02 21.68
CA SER A 172 9.37 2.37 22.01
C SER A 172 10.34 1.58 21.11
N ASP A 173 11.62 2.00 21.06
CA ASP A 173 12.64 1.28 20.28
C ASP A 173 12.80 -0.17 20.73
N GLY A 174 12.80 -0.43 22.05
CA GLY A 174 12.85 -1.80 22.56
C GLY A 174 11.63 -2.66 22.17
N GLN A 175 10.44 -2.07 22.14
CA GLN A 175 9.24 -2.75 21.66
C GLN A 175 9.28 -2.98 20.15
N ALA A 176 9.78 -2.00 19.37
CA ALA A 176 9.93 -2.16 17.94
C ALA A 176 10.85 -3.34 17.60
N THR A 177 11.97 -3.51 18.31
CA THR A 177 12.88 -4.66 18.13
C THR A 177 12.23 -6.00 18.50
N GLN A 178 11.34 -6.03 19.48
CA GLN A 178 10.59 -7.24 19.84
C GLN A 178 9.55 -7.62 18.78
N VAL A 179 8.85 -6.63 18.23
CA VAL A 179 7.81 -6.83 17.18
C VAL A 179 8.43 -7.14 15.82
N PHE A 180 9.57 -6.54 15.53
CA PHE A 180 10.31 -6.68 14.27
C PHE A 180 11.72 -7.20 14.54
N PRO A 181 11.88 -8.52 14.82
CA PRO A 181 13.16 -9.08 15.26
C PRO A 181 14.29 -8.97 14.22
N ASN A 182 13.93 -8.93 12.94
CA ASN A 182 14.91 -8.79 11.86
C ASN A 182 15.35 -7.34 11.61
N LEU A 183 14.79 -6.37 12.32
CA LEU A 183 15.13 -4.95 12.13
C LEU A 183 16.63 -4.67 12.31
N ALA A 184 17.30 -5.42 13.19
CA ALA A 184 18.74 -5.30 13.41
C ALA A 184 19.62 -5.67 12.20
N ASN A 185 19.05 -6.36 11.20
CA ASN A 185 19.75 -6.72 9.96
C ASN A 185 19.75 -5.57 8.93
N PHE A 186 19.01 -4.49 9.20
CA PHE A 186 18.84 -3.36 8.29
C PHE A 186 19.26 -2.06 9.01
N ASN A 187 20.34 -1.47 8.56
CA ASN A 187 20.89 -0.21 9.10
C ASN A 187 20.34 1.01 8.33
#